data_04cd8f39afe08e514608a146e19dca6d
#
_entry.id   04cd8f39afe08e514608a146e19dca6d
#
_cell.length_a   1.000
_cell.length_b   1.000
_cell.length_c   1.000
_cell.angle_alpha   90.00
_cell.angle_beta   90.00
_cell.angle_gamma   90.00
#
_symmetry.space_group_name_H-M   'P 1'
#
loop_
_entity.id
_entity.type
_entity.pdbx_description
1 polymer ?
#
loop_
_entity_poly.entity_id
_entity_poly.type
_entity_poly.pdbx_seq_one_letter_code
_entity_poly.pdbx_strand_id
1 'polypeptide(L)'
;MVKFMYNKVLRFKHWYESRFSKILPLWAFLPLVGCFVLNAFVYWITQLLMAGAYHYDFTLPIDRKVPVIPGWISIYILSYAFWAINYIVIARQNRRTCYRLVFADYFSKIVCGVIFIIIPTTNVRPEVIGSSVWEFLLKFIYLMDSPTNLFPSIHCLVSWLCAIGLRGTRVSTWYKVFSYAFAIAVCISTQLTKQHYIVDVFGGIALAEISLLIGEHFVKRKNFT
;
A
#
# COMPACT_ATOMS: atom_id res chain seq x y z
N MET A 1 25.27 24.44 20.61
CA MET A 1 24.74 23.38 19.73
C MET A 1 23.21 23.28 19.78
N VAL A 2 22.57 23.15 20.95
CA VAL A 2 21.11 23.02 21.10
C VAL A 2 20.32 24.22 20.54
N LYS A 3 20.71 25.45 20.85
CA LYS A 3 20.05 26.68 20.33
C LYS A 3 20.12 26.82 18.80
N PHE A 4 21.22 26.34 18.19
CA PHE A 4 21.40 26.35 16.74
C PHE A 4 20.49 25.32 16.05
N MET A 5 20.38 24.12 16.62
CA MET A 5 19.45 23.09 16.13
C MET A 5 17.99 23.55 16.27
N TYR A 6 17.63 24.13 17.42
CA TYR A 6 16.29 24.67 17.67
C TYR A 6 15.90 25.72 16.62
N ASN A 7 16.79 26.66 16.33
CA ASN A 7 16.52 27.69 15.31
C ASN A 7 16.38 27.11 13.89
N LYS A 8 17.14 26.06 13.55
CA LYS A 8 16.95 25.35 12.25
C LYS A 8 15.58 24.67 12.16
N VAL A 9 15.15 24.01 13.23
CA VAL A 9 13.85 23.35 13.29
C VAL A 9 12.71 24.36 13.16
N LEU A 10 12.80 25.52 13.85
CA LEU A 10 11.80 26.58 13.73
C LEU A 10 11.74 27.18 12.32
N ARG A 11 12.90 27.42 11.68
CA ARG A 11 12.96 27.91 10.29
C ARG A 11 12.34 26.90 9.31
N PHE A 12 12.65 25.61 9.47
CA PHE A 12 12.05 24.55 8.66
C PHE A 12 10.53 24.48 8.86
N LYS A 13 10.07 24.53 10.11
CA LYS A 13 8.64 24.53 10.43
C LYS A 13 7.93 25.70 9.76
N HIS A 14 8.45 26.91 9.89
CA HIS A 14 7.85 28.11 9.30
C HIS A 14 7.85 28.07 7.77
N TRP A 15 8.94 27.62 7.16
CA TRP A 15 9.03 27.41 5.71
C TRP A 15 8.02 26.39 5.21
N TYR A 16 7.89 25.25 5.91
CA TYR A 16 6.94 24.20 5.56
C TYR A 16 5.50 24.70 5.69
N GLU A 17 5.17 25.32 6.82
CA GLU A 17 3.82 25.83 7.10
C GLU A 17 3.38 26.89 6.08
N SER A 18 4.29 27.71 5.60
CA SER A 18 3.98 28.73 4.60
C SER A 18 3.72 28.20 3.19
N ARG A 19 4.28 27.03 2.84
CA ARG A 19 4.25 26.49 1.47
C ARG A 19 3.44 25.20 1.31
N PHE A 20 3.57 24.30 2.25
CA PHE A 20 3.07 22.94 2.11
C PHE A 20 1.94 22.56 3.08
N SER A 21 1.66 23.33 4.13
CA SER A 21 0.61 23.00 5.11
C SER A 21 -0.79 22.89 4.49
N LYS A 22 -1.04 23.59 3.38
CA LYS A 22 -2.29 23.50 2.61
C LYS A 22 -2.43 22.16 1.89
N ILE A 23 -1.31 21.50 1.54
CA ILE A 23 -1.29 20.19 0.89
C ILE A 23 -1.29 19.10 1.95
N LEU A 24 -0.38 19.15 2.90
CA LEU A 24 -0.22 18.16 3.95
C LEU A 24 0.11 18.86 5.29
N PRO A 25 -0.66 18.62 6.37
CA PRO A 25 -0.31 19.15 7.69
C PRO A 25 1.04 18.58 8.18
N LEU A 26 1.89 19.43 8.76
CA LEU A 26 3.24 19.05 9.20
C LEU A 26 3.23 17.83 10.16
N TRP A 27 2.24 17.76 11.06
CA TRP A 27 2.10 16.66 12.01
C TRP A 27 1.81 15.32 11.34
N ALA A 28 1.26 15.31 10.12
CA ALA A 28 0.97 14.09 9.36
C ALA A 28 2.16 13.62 8.51
N PHE A 29 3.12 14.52 8.22
CA PHE A 29 4.22 14.24 7.29
C PHE A 29 5.03 13.01 7.70
N LEU A 30 5.60 13.01 8.91
CA LEU A 30 6.42 11.87 9.39
C LEU A 30 5.62 10.56 9.51
N PRO A 31 4.40 10.53 10.08
CA PRO A 31 3.61 9.31 10.09
C PRO A 31 3.32 8.73 8.71
N LEU A 32 3.01 9.58 7.72
CA LEU A 32 2.74 9.09 6.37
C LEU A 32 4.01 8.63 5.64
N VAL A 33 5.12 9.36 5.79
CA VAL A 33 6.42 8.88 5.27
C VAL A 33 6.77 7.53 5.90
N GLY A 34 6.51 7.36 7.20
CA GLY A 34 6.71 6.11 7.91
C GLY A 34 5.93 4.93 7.31
N CYS A 35 4.71 5.15 6.78
CA CYS A 35 3.97 4.11 6.07
C CYS A 35 4.74 3.55 4.86
N PHE A 36 5.32 4.45 4.04
CA PHE A 36 6.09 4.05 2.87
C PHE A 36 7.45 3.43 3.25
N VAL A 37 8.14 4.01 4.24
CA VAL A 37 9.42 3.48 4.72
C VAL A 37 9.23 2.09 5.33
N LEU A 38 8.21 1.90 6.17
CA LEU A 38 7.91 0.59 6.77
C LEU A 38 7.55 -0.43 5.69
N ASN A 39 6.77 -0.03 4.68
CA ASN A 39 6.45 -0.90 3.56
C ASN A 39 7.71 -1.39 2.83
N ALA A 40 8.59 -0.46 2.46
CA ALA A 40 9.85 -0.79 1.80
C ALA A 40 10.74 -1.67 2.71
N PHE A 41 10.86 -1.33 3.98
CA PHE A 41 11.64 -2.09 4.96
C PHE A 41 11.12 -3.52 5.09
N VAL A 42 9.83 -3.71 5.34
CA VAL A 42 9.23 -5.04 5.47
C VAL A 42 9.44 -5.87 4.20
N TYR A 43 9.20 -5.28 3.03
CA TYR A 43 9.37 -5.97 1.75
C TYR A 43 10.82 -6.44 1.54
N TRP A 44 11.80 -5.54 1.68
CA TRP A 44 13.19 -5.86 1.41
C TRP A 44 13.81 -6.78 2.48
N ILE A 45 13.51 -6.55 3.75
CA ILE A 45 14.09 -7.38 4.82
C ILE A 45 13.57 -8.81 4.77
N THR A 46 12.28 -9.02 4.50
CA THR A 46 11.71 -10.36 4.40
C THR A 46 12.22 -11.09 3.16
N GLN A 47 12.38 -10.39 2.03
CA GLN A 47 13.00 -10.96 0.84
C GLN A 47 14.43 -11.43 1.09
N LEU A 48 15.22 -10.61 1.79
CA LEU A 48 16.60 -10.95 2.15
C LEU A 48 16.65 -12.15 3.12
N LEU A 49 15.81 -12.15 4.16
CA LEU A 49 15.80 -13.21 5.16
C LEU A 49 15.32 -14.56 4.59
N MET A 50 14.40 -14.52 3.62
CA MET A 50 13.78 -15.72 3.05
C MET A 50 14.38 -16.14 1.70
N ALA A 51 15.46 -15.52 1.23
CA ALA A 51 16.05 -15.79 -0.09
C ALA A 51 16.42 -17.25 -0.34
N GLY A 52 16.79 -18.00 0.70
CA GLY A 52 17.12 -19.43 0.61
C GLY A 52 16.04 -20.38 1.16
N ALA A 53 14.88 -19.84 1.57
CA ALA A 53 13.81 -20.63 2.17
C ALA A 53 12.95 -21.31 1.09
N TYR A 54 12.24 -22.37 1.49
CA TYR A 54 11.19 -22.93 0.66
C TYR A 54 10.01 -21.95 0.57
N HIS A 55 9.51 -21.72 -0.65
CA HIS A 55 8.37 -20.83 -0.90
C HIS A 55 7.16 -21.65 -1.33
N TYR A 56 6.02 -21.39 -0.72
CA TYR A 56 4.76 -22.03 -1.02
C TYR A 56 4.10 -21.39 -2.24
N ASP A 57 3.55 -22.19 -3.14
CA ASP A 57 2.75 -21.74 -4.27
C ASP A 57 1.25 -21.94 -3.95
N PHE A 58 0.52 -20.84 -3.81
CA PHE A 58 -0.92 -20.84 -3.55
C PHE A 58 -1.76 -20.68 -4.82
N THR A 59 -1.19 -20.97 -5.99
CA THR A 59 -1.89 -20.89 -7.28
C THR A 59 -3.09 -21.84 -7.33
N LEU A 60 -4.27 -21.28 -7.53
CA LEU A 60 -5.50 -22.04 -7.75
C LEU A 60 -5.68 -22.39 -9.24
N PRO A 61 -6.44 -23.45 -9.57
CA PRO A 61 -6.75 -23.78 -10.97
C PRO A 61 -7.40 -22.62 -11.75
N ILE A 62 -8.17 -21.76 -11.08
CA ILE A 62 -8.80 -20.60 -11.69
C ILE A 62 -7.79 -19.50 -12.03
N ASP A 63 -6.71 -19.33 -11.24
CA ASP A 63 -5.67 -18.36 -11.53
C ASP A 63 -4.97 -18.64 -12.85
N ARG A 64 -4.84 -19.93 -13.20
CA ARG A 64 -4.25 -20.35 -14.48
C ARG A 64 -5.11 -19.99 -15.68
N LYS A 65 -6.43 -19.85 -15.50
CA LYS A 65 -7.38 -19.47 -16.55
C LYS A 65 -7.42 -17.96 -16.81
N VAL A 66 -6.97 -17.15 -15.84
CA VAL A 66 -6.91 -15.69 -16.00
C VAL A 66 -5.83 -15.36 -17.03
N PRO A 67 -6.14 -14.63 -18.13
CA PRO A 67 -5.14 -14.28 -19.14
C PRO A 67 -4.16 -13.23 -18.62
N VAL A 68 -2.98 -13.13 -19.24
CA VAL A 68 -2.08 -11.98 -19.07
C VAL A 68 -2.53 -10.88 -20.02
N ILE A 69 -2.79 -9.70 -19.46
CA ILE A 69 -3.17 -8.51 -20.24
C ILE A 69 -2.21 -7.37 -19.89
N PRO A 70 -1.09 -7.21 -20.63
CA PRO A 70 -0.01 -6.29 -20.27
C PRO A 70 -0.46 -4.83 -20.05
N GLY A 71 -1.49 -4.35 -20.73
CA GLY A 71 -2.01 -2.99 -20.55
C GLY A 71 -2.48 -2.66 -19.13
N TRP A 72 -2.85 -3.66 -18.34
CA TRP A 72 -3.24 -3.46 -16.93
C TRP A 72 -2.07 -3.10 -16.01
N ILE A 73 -0.82 -3.22 -16.50
CA ILE A 73 0.36 -2.75 -15.77
C ILE A 73 0.29 -1.24 -15.48
N SER A 74 -0.41 -0.46 -16.32
CA SER A 74 -0.65 0.97 -16.09
C SER A 74 -1.43 1.22 -14.79
N ILE A 75 -2.49 0.44 -14.54
CA ILE A 75 -3.28 0.54 -13.29
C ILE A 75 -2.42 0.12 -12.08
N TYR A 76 -1.63 -0.93 -12.24
CA TYR A 76 -0.69 -1.39 -11.21
C TYR A 76 0.31 -0.28 -10.82
N ILE A 77 0.95 0.36 -11.81
CA ILE A 77 1.90 1.46 -11.56
C ILE A 77 1.19 2.68 -10.99
N LEU A 78 0.00 3.04 -11.51
CA LEU A 78 -0.78 4.16 -11.01
C LEU A 78 -1.26 3.99 -9.57
N SER A 79 -1.26 2.75 -9.04
CA SER A 79 -1.61 2.51 -7.63
C SER A 79 -0.72 3.27 -6.66
N TYR A 80 0.57 3.46 -6.95
CA TYR A 80 1.49 4.23 -6.09
C TYR A 80 1.07 5.70 -5.97
N ALA A 81 0.68 6.32 -7.10
CA ALA A 81 0.16 7.69 -7.08
C ALA A 81 -1.19 7.75 -6.36
N PHE A 82 -2.07 6.78 -6.58
CA PHE A 82 -3.35 6.64 -5.90
C PHE A 82 -3.19 6.54 -4.39
N TRP A 83 -2.23 5.76 -3.88
CA TRP A 83 -1.93 5.65 -2.46
C TRP A 83 -1.47 6.99 -1.88
N ALA A 84 -0.48 7.63 -2.51
CA ALA A 84 0.05 8.92 -2.06
C ALA A 84 -1.06 9.98 -1.97
N ILE A 85 -1.90 10.10 -3.01
CA ILE A 85 -3.00 11.06 -3.04
C ILE A 85 -4.03 10.76 -1.95
N ASN A 86 -4.46 9.49 -1.79
CA ASN A 86 -5.47 9.14 -0.79
C ASN A 86 -4.96 9.31 0.64
N TYR A 87 -3.70 8.99 0.92
CA TYR A 87 -3.10 9.22 2.24
C TYR A 87 -3.10 10.71 2.60
N ILE A 88 -2.77 11.59 1.63
CA ILE A 88 -2.86 13.04 1.80
C ILE A 88 -4.32 13.49 2.02
N VAL A 89 -5.25 13.02 1.19
CA VAL A 89 -6.68 13.36 1.30
C VAL A 89 -7.24 12.96 2.66
N ILE A 90 -6.92 11.77 3.15
CA ILE A 90 -7.36 11.26 4.44
C ILE A 90 -6.72 12.06 5.60
N ALA A 91 -5.42 12.35 5.51
CA ALA A 91 -4.71 13.12 6.52
C ALA A 91 -5.27 14.54 6.68
N ARG A 92 -5.75 15.13 5.59
CA ARG A 92 -6.36 16.47 5.60
C ARG A 92 -7.74 16.54 6.26
N GLN A 93 -8.38 15.44 6.52
CA GLN A 93 -9.70 15.46 7.17
C GLN A 93 -9.59 15.90 8.64
N ASN A 94 -8.81 15.19 9.41
CA ASN A 94 -8.48 15.50 10.81
C ASN A 94 -7.43 14.51 11.34
N ARG A 95 -6.86 14.82 12.50
CA ARG A 95 -5.84 13.97 13.15
C ARG A 95 -6.34 12.54 13.41
N ARG A 96 -7.55 12.42 13.94
CA ARG A 96 -8.13 11.12 14.26
C ARG A 96 -8.20 10.20 13.04
N THR A 97 -8.70 10.72 11.92
CA THR A 97 -8.83 9.95 10.68
C THR A 97 -7.46 9.56 10.12
N CYS A 98 -6.49 10.49 10.17
CA CYS A 98 -5.12 10.21 9.75
C CYS A 98 -4.48 9.11 10.60
N TYR A 99 -4.49 9.23 11.93
CA TYR A 99 -3.88 8.24 12.81
C TYR A 99 -4.59 6.89 12.78
N ARG A 100 -5.89 6.85 12.51
CA ARG A 100 -6.61 5.60 12.23
C ARG A 100 -6.01 4.87 11.04
N LEU A 101 -5.80 5.59 9.92
CA LEU A 101 -5.17 5.03 8.71
C LEU A 101 -3.73 4.61 8.97
N VAL A 102 -2.91 5.49 9.55
CA VAL A 102 -1.49 5.23 9.84
C VAL A 102 -1.33 4.00 10.73
N PHE A 103 -2.13 3.90 11.80
CA PHE A 103 -2.08 2.73 12.67
C PHE A 103 -2.48 1.45 11.93
N ALA A 104 -3.55 1.50 11.12
CA ALA A 104 -3.99 0.37 10.31
C ALA A 104 -2.91 -0.07 9.31
N ASP A 105 -2.27 0.89 8.66
CA ASP A 105 -1.18 0.62 7.71
C ASP A 105 0.02 -0.01 8.42
N TYR A 106 0.51 0.58 9.51
CA TYR A 106 1.65 0.04 10.26
C TYR A 106 1.37 -1.36 10.78
N PHE A 107 0.20 -1.56 11.40
CA PHE A 107 -0.21 -2.86 11.92
C PHE A 107 -0.25 -3.90 10.80
N SER A 108 -0.88 -3.58 9.67
CA SER A 108 -0.98 -4.50 8.53
C SER A 108 0.38 -4.86 7.94
N LYS A 109 1.34 -3.90 7.86
CA LYS A 109 2.70 -4.17 7.36
C LYS A 109 3.48 -5.08 8.29
N ILE A 110 3.35 -4.90 9.61
CA ILE A 110 3.97 -5.80 10.59
C ILE A 110 3.40 -7.22 10.44
N VAL A 111 2.07 -7.35 10.30
CA VAL A 111 1.43 -8.65 10.07
C VAL A 111 1.88 -9.27 8.75
N CYS A 112 1.95 -8.50 7.65
CA CYS A 112 2.51 -8.97 6.39
C CYS A 112 3.95 -9.49 6.57
N GLY A 113 4.80 -8.73 7.26
CA GLY A 113 6.19 -9.14 7.52
C GLY A 113 6.28 -10.47 8.29
N VAL A 114 5.44 -10.65 9.30
CA VAL A 114 5.36 -11.92 10.05
C VAL A 114 4.91 -13.06 9.14
N ILE A 115 3.87 -12.84 8.32
CA ILE A 115 3.36 -13.87 7.38
C ILE A 115 4.42 -14.21 6.33
N PHE A 116 5.11 -13.23 5.74
CA PHE A 116 6.16 -13.45 4.74
C PHE A 116 7.33 -14.26 5.27
N ILE A 117 7.62 -14.18 6.58
CA ILE A 117 8.66 -15.00 7.22
C ILE A 117 8.16 -16.41 7.53
N ILE A 118 6.94 -16.55 8.06
CA ILE A 118 6.41 -17.85 8.49
C ILE A 118 5.94 -18.69 7.28
N ILE A 119 5.35 -18.03 6.29
CA ILE A 119 4.77 -18.67 5.09
C ILE A 119 5.26 -17.88 3.86
N PRO A 120 6.55 -17.96 3.52
CA PRO A 120 7.04 -17.30 2.30
C PRO A 120 6.37 -17.91 1.07
N THR A 121 5.84 -17.03 0.21
CA THR A 121 5.05 -17.45 -0.95
C THR A 121 5.69 -17.01 -2.26
N THR A 122 5.42 -17.80 -3.31
CA THR A 122 5.89 -17.51 -4.67
C THR A 122 4.83 -17.85 -5.70
N ASN A 123 5.03 -17.44 -6.95
CA ASN A 123 4.28 -17.90 -8.11
C ASN A 123 5.17 -18.05 -9.34
N VAL A 124 4.65 -18.74 -10.34
CA VAL A 124 5.29 -18.84 -11.66
C VAL A 124 4.68 -17.78 -12.57
N ARG A 125 5.48 -16.78 -12.93
CA ARG A 125 5.09 -15.76 -13.89
C ARG A 125 5.30 -16.28 -15.32
N PRO A 126 4.32 -16.13 -16.23
CA PRO A 126 4.49 -16.52 -17.61
C PRO A 126 5.49 -15.60 -18.34
N GLU A 127 6.10 -16.13 -19.38
CA GLU A 127 6.92 -15.31 -20.27
C GLU A 127 6.05 -14.26 -20.97
N VAL A 128 6.51 -13.03 -20.98
CA VAL A 128 5.82 -11.92 -21.64
C VAL A 128 6.38 -11.78 -23.05
N ILE A 129 5.61 -12.21 -24.07
CA ILE A 129 5.97 -12.12 -25.49
C ILE A 129 5.39 -10.82 -26.03
N GLY A 130 6.18 -10.07 -26.83
CA GLY A 130 5.75 -8.80 -27.44
C GLY A 130 6.74 -7.67 -27.21
N SER A 131 6.51 -6.54 -27.92
CA SER A 131 7.41 -5.38 -27.93
C SER A 131 6.68 -4.03 -27.77
N SER A 132 5.38 -4.04 -27.42
CA SER A 132 4.66 -2.81 -27.10
C SER A 132 5.16 -2.20 -25.80
N VAL A 133 4.81 -0.94 -25.57
CA VAL A 133 5.16 -0.24 -24.31
C VAL A 133 4.63 -0.99 -23.08
N TRP A 134 3.51 -1.69 -23.18
CA TRP A 134 2.90 -2.40 -22.07
C TRP A 134 3.66 -3.68 -21.70
N GLU A 135 4.09 -4.46 -22.68
CA GLU A 135 4.95 -5.61 -22.45
C GLU A 135 6.33 -5.18 -21.92
N PHE A 136 6.87 -4.09 -22.43
CA PHE A 136 8.11 -3.53 -21.89
C PHE A 136 7.98 -3.17 -20.40
N LEU A 137 6.92 -2.43 -20.03
CA LEU A 137 6.68 -2.05 -18.65
C LEU A 137 6.43 -3.27 -17.76
N LEU A 138 5.68 -4.27 -18.26
CA LEU A 138 5.43 -5.51 -17.49
C LEU A 138 6.72 -6.30 -17.27
N LYS A 139 7.56 -6.46 -18.30
CA LYS A 139 8.88 -7.08 -18.19
C LYS A 139 9.76 -6.33 -17.19
N PHE A 140 9.76 -5.00 -17.25
CA PHE A 140 10.51 -4.17 -16.32
C PHE A 140 10.07 -4.39 -14.87
N ILE A 141 8.75 -4.41 -14.60
CA ILE A 141 8.24 -4.71 -13.26
C ILE A 141 8.61 -6.13 -12.83
N TYR A 142 8.55 -7.13 -13.71
CA TYR A 142 8.97 -8.50 -13.39
C TYR A 142 10.45 -8.61 -13.00
N LEU A 143 11.30 -7.76 -13.57
CA LEU A 143 12.72 -7.70 -13.22
C LEU A 143 12.96 -6.99 -11.87
N MET A 144 12.17 -5.95 -11.58
CA MET A 144 12.35 -5.15 -10.36
C MET A 144 11.71 -5.78 -9.13
N ASP A 145 10.65 -6.55 -9.32
CA ASP A 145 9.84 -7.14 -8.27
C ASP A 145 9.88 -8.67 -8.36
N SER A 146 10.64 -9.30 -7.48
CA SER A 146 10.74 -10.76 -7.43
C SER A 146 9.38 -11.41 -7.12
N PRO A 147 9.09 -12.61 -7.66
CA PRO A 147 7.84 -13.31 -7.39
C PRO A 147 7.83 -13.96 -6.00
N THR A 148 8.05 -13.16 -4.96
CA THR A 148 8.09 -13.56 -3.55
C THR A 148 7.24 -12.61 -2.70
N ASN A 149 6.97 -12.96 -1.45
CA ASN A 149 6.15 -12.12 -0.56
C ASN A 149 4.74 -11.83 -1.13
N LEU A 150 4.10 -12.85 -1.70
CA LEU A 150 2.84 -12.65 -2.42
C LEU A 150 1.62 -12.58 -1.50
N PHE A 151 1.55 -13.45 -0.49
CA PHE A 151 0.41 -13.54 0.42
C PHE A 151 0.73 -12.93 1.80
N PRO A 152 -0.09 -11.98 2.26
CA PRO A 152 -1.18 -11.28 1.56
C PRO A 152 -0.66 -10.18 0.63
N SER A 153 -1.42 -9.87 -0.44
CA SER A 153 -1.03 -8.81 -1.38
C SER A 153 -1.00 -7.43 -0.76
N ILE A 154 0.18 -6.82 -0.68
CA ILE A 154 0.34 -5.43 -0.21
C ILE A 154 -0.33 -4.44 -1.16
N HIS A 155 -0.31 -4.68 -2.47
CA HIS A 155 -0.97 -3.81 -3.45
C HIS A 155 -2.48 -3.75 -3.23
N CYS A 156 -3.12 -4.90 -3.04
CA CYS A 156 -4.55 -4.97 -2.76
C CYS A 156 -4.87 -4.37 -1.38
N LEU A 157 -4.06 -4.68 -0.37
CA LEU A 157 -4.21 -4.18 0.99
C LEU A 157 -4.18 -2.65 1.05
N VAL A 158 -3.14 -2.02 0.52
CA VAL A 158 -2.98 -0.55 0.58
C VAL A 158 -4.04 0.15 -0.28
N SER A 159 -4.33 -0.39 -1.46
CA SER A 159 -5.40 0.17 -2.31
C SER A 159 -6.76 0.08 -1.64
N TRP A 160 -7.05 -1.02 -0.95
CA TRP A 160 -8.27 -1.17 -0.18
C TRP A 160 -8.31 -0.25 1.04
N LEU A 161 -7.19 -0.11 1.77
CA LEU A 161 -7.06 0.87 2.87
C LEU A 161 -7.32 2.30 2.41
N CYS A 162 -6.90 2.68 1.21
CA CYS A 162 -7.21 3.99 0.62
C CYS A 162 -8.72 4.21 0.48
N ALA A 163 -9.46 3.21 0.01
CA ALA A 163 -10.90 3.31 -0.17
C ALA A 163 -11.65 3.31 1.18
N ILE A 164 -11.39 2.31 2.04
CA ILE A 164 -12.08 2.15 3.32
C ILE A 164 -11.69 3.23 4.34
N GLY A 165 -10.48 3.77 4.25
CA GLY A 165 -9.99 4.89 5.07
C GLY A 165 -10.83 6.16 4.92
N LEU A 166 -11.54 6.32 3.79
CA LEU A 166 -12.46 7.42 3.53
C LEU A 166 -13.83 7.25 4.20
N ARG A 167 -14.12 6.09 4.82
CA ARG A 167 -15.37 5.88 5.56
C ARG A 167 -15.50 6.87 6.72
N GLY A 168 -16.66 7.50 6.84
CA GLY A 168 -16.93 8.51 7.88
C GLY A 168 -16.25 9.87 7.66
N THR A 169 -15.56 10.10 6.55
CA THR A 169 -14.99 11.41 6.20
C THR A 169 -15.99 12.31 5.47
N ARG A 170 -15.67 13.62 5.41
CA ARG A 170 -16.46 14.62 4.67
C ARG A 170 -16.11 14.70 3.17
N VAL A 171 -15.27 13.80 2.68
CA VAL A 171 -14.92 13.71 1.25
C VAL A 171 -16.19 13.39 0.45
N SER A 172 -16.30 13.96 -0.76
CA SER A 172 -17.47 13.76 -1.63
C SER A 172 -17.73 12.28 -1.92
N THR A 173 -19.01 11.92 -2.05
CA THR A 173 -19.42 10.55 -2.34
C THR A 173 -18.82 10.07 -3.67
N TRP A 174 -18.75 10.95 -4.68
CA TRP A 174 -18.11 10.64 -5.95
C TRP A 174 -16.66 10.18 -5.79
N TYR A 175 -15.86 10.92 -5.01
CA TYR A 175 -14.47 10.53 -4.77
C TYR A 175 -14.35 9.20 -3.99
N LYS A 176 -15.24 8.93 -3.06
CA LYS A 176 -15.30 7.64 -2.37
C LYS A 176 -15.59 6.50 -3.34
N VAL A 177 -16.61 6.67 -4.20
CA VAL A 177 -16.95 5.68 -5.23
C VAL A 177 -15.78 5.45 -6.18
N PHE A 178 -15.14 6.54 -6.65
CA PHE A 178 -13.92 6.45 -7.45
C PHE A 178 -12.83 5.65 -6.75
N SER A 179 -12.59 5.93 -5.46
CA SER A 179 -11.53 5.24 -4.69
C SER A 179 -11.82 3.74 -4.54
N TYR A 180 -13.06 3.33 -4.32
CA TYR A 180 -13.44 1.91 -4.32
C TYR A 180 -13.26 1.29 -5.71
N ALA A 181 -13.75 1.94 -6.75
CA ALA A 181 -13.61 1.44 -8.13
C ALA A 181 -12.14 1.28 -8.53
N PHE A 182 -11.29 2.25 -8.16
CA PHE A 182 -9.86 2.18 -8.45
C PHE A 182 -9.16 1.08 -7.62
N ALA A 183 -9.50 0.91 -6.35
CA ALA A 183 -8.98 -0.18 -5.52
C ALA A 183 -9.34 -1.56 -6.11
N ILE A 184 -10.58 -1.74 -6.59
CA ILE A 184 -11.01 -2.96 -7.30
C ILE A 184 -10.20 -3.12 -8.60
N ALA A 185 -10.02 -2.05 -9.37
CA ALA A 185 -9.21 -2.08 -10.58
C ALA A 185 -7.76 -2.49 -10.31
N VAL A 186 -7.16 -2.04 -9.19
CA VAL A 186 -5.83 -2.50 -8.75
C VAL A 186 -5.86 -4.00 -8.43
N CYS A 187 -6.85 -4.49 -7.68
CA CYS A 187 -6.99 -5.92 -7.40
C CYS A 187 -7.09 -6.76 -8.70
N ILE A 188 -7.85 -6.29 -9.68
CA ILE A 188 -7.94 -6.94 -11.00
C ILE A 188 -6.60 -6.86 -11.73
N SER A 189 -5.92 -5.70 -11.68
CA SER A 189 -4.63 -5.51 -12.36
C SER A 189 -3.56 -6.48 -11.87
N THR A 190 -3.52 -6.77 -10.55
CA THR A 190 -2.56 -7.73 -10.00
C THR A 190 -2.77 -9.14 -10.54
N GLN A 191 -4.02 -9.53 -10.84
CA GLN A 191 -4.36 -10.82 -11.47
C GLN A 191 -3.95 -10.87 -12.95
N LEU A 192 -4.31 -9.82 -13.69
CA LEU A 192 -4.08 -9.73 -15.14
C LEU A 192 -2.60 -9.49 -15.50
N THR A 193 -1.82 -9.00 -14.56
CA THR A 193 -0.36 -8.87 -14.68
C THR A 193 0.42 -9.99 -13.99
N LYS A 194 -0.27 -11.01 -13.43
CA LYS A 194 0.35 -12.12 -12.70
C LYS A 194 1.30 -11.70 -11.57
N GLN A 195 1.05 -10.54 -10.98
CA GLN A 195 1.77 -10.10 -9.78
C GLN A 195 1.26 -10.82 -8.53
N HIS A 196 -0.05 -11.05 -8.45
CA HIS A 196 -0.69 -11.78 -7.34
C HIS A 196 -1.78 -12.70 -7.87
N TYR A 197 -2.20 -13.63 -7.03
CA TYR A 197 -3.30 -14.54 -7.30
C TYR A 197 -4.49 -14.30 -6.38
N ILE A 198 -5.60 -14.98 -6.61
CA ILE A 198 -6.90 -14.73 -5.95
C ILE A 198 -6.77 -14.79 -4.43
N VAL A 199 -6.05 -15.78 -3.90
CA VAL A 199 -5.84 -15.94 -2.45
C VAL A 199 -5.15 -14.70 -1.86
N ASP A 200 -4.14 -14.17 -2.55
CA ASP A 200 -3.38 -12.99 -2.11
C ASP A 200 -4.26 -11.74 -2.04
N VAL A 201 -5.15 -11.59 -3.03
CA VAL A 201 -6.10 -10.47 -3.10
C VAL A 201 -7.06 -10.50 -1.91
N PHE A 202 -7.70 -11.65 -1.66
CA PHE A 202 -8.61 -11.77 -0.53
C PHE A 202 -7.90 -11.61 0.81
N GLY A 203 -6.69 -12.16 0.95
CA GLY A 203 -5.85 -11.95 2.13
C GLY A 203 -5.54 -10.48 2.36
N GLY A 204 -5.17 -9.74 1.32
CA GLY A 204 -4.90 -8.30 1.39
C GLY A 204 -6.13 -7.48 1.80
N ILE A 205 -7.29 -7.74 1.18
CA ILE A 205 -8.56 -7.06 1.50
C ILE A 205 -8.98 -7.35 2.95
N ALA A 206 -8.97 -8.62 3.35
CA ALA A 206 -9.36 -9.02 4.70
C ALA A 206 -8.47 -8.37 5.76
N LEU A 207 -7.14 -8.39 5.54
CA LEU A 207 -6.20 -7.77 6.45
C LEU A 207 -6.39 -6.24 6.53
N ALA A 208 -6.72 -5.58 5.42
CA ALA A 208 -7.03 -4.15 5.40
C ALA A 208 -8.25 -3.81 6.27
N GLU A 209 -9.36 -4.56 6.13
CA GLU A 209 -10.58 -4.36 6.93
C GLU A 209 -10.30 -4.58 8.43
N ILE A 210 -9.63 -5.68 8.79
CA ILE A 210 -9.27 -5.99 10.17
C ILE A 210 -8.38 -4.88 10.74
N SER A 211 -7.37 -4.46 10.00
CA SER A 211 -6.42 -3.43 10.43
C SER A 211 -7.11 -2.08 10.67
N LEU A 212 -8.06 -1.69 9.80
CA LEU A 212 -8.80 -0.45 9.98
C LEU A 212 -9.72 -0.49 11.21
N LEU A 213 -10.37 -1.63 11.50
CA LEU A 213 -11.18 -1.83 12.71
C LEU A 213 -10.31 -1.71 13.97
N ILE A 214 -9.11 -2.32 13.98
CA ILE A 214 -8.17 -2.21 15.09
C ILE A 214 -7.70 -0.76 15.24
N GLY A 215 -7.36 -0.08 14.13
CA GLY A 215 -7.00 1.34 14.11
C GLY A 215 -8.10 2.25 14.67
N GLU A 216 -9.36 2.00 14.33
CA GLU A 216 -10.49 2.74 14.90
C GLU A 216 -10.58 2.55 16.42
N HIS A 217 -10.43 1.31 16.90
CA HIS A 217 -10.43 1.02 18.34
C HIS A 217 -9.28 1.73 19.07
N PHE A 218 -8.06 1.68 18.50
CA PHE A 218 -6.88 2.33 19.06
C PHE A 218 -7.07 3.85 19.20
N VAL A 219 -7.59 4.51 18.14
CA VAL A 219 -7.77 5.97 18.11
C VAL A 219 -8.87 6.42 19.06
N LYS A 220 -9.94 5.61 19.25
CA LYS A 220 -10.99 5.88 20.26
C LYS A 220 -10.43 5.89 21.69
N ARG A 221 -9.54 4.94 22.02
CA ARG A 221 -8.92 4.87 23.36
C ARG A 221 -7.95 6.00 23.67
N LYS A 222 -7.29 6.57 22.66
CA LYS A 222 -6.23 7.58 22.83
C LYS A 222 -6.71 9.03 22.77
N ASN A 223 -8.04 9.29 22.56
CA ASN A 223 -8.60 10.64 22.48
C ASN A 223 -7.75 11.60 21.62
N PHE A 224 -7.44 11.20 20.38
CA PHE A 224 -6.79 12.10 19.43
C PHE A 224 -7.77 13.22 19.03
N THR A 225 -7.73 14.33 19.75
CA THR A 225 -8.42 15.58 19.42
C THR A 225 -7.55 16.48 18.55
#